data_9b6462010b658616904371bf1210b483
#
_entry.id   9b6462010b658616904371bf1210b483
#
_cell.length_a   1.000
_cell.length_b   1.000
_cell.length_c   1.000
_cell.angle_alpha   90.00
_cell.angle_beta   90.00
_cell.angle_gamma   90.00
#
_symmetry.space_group_name_H-M   'P 1'
#
loop_
_entity.id
_entity.type
_entity.pdbx_description
1 polymer ?
#
loop_
_entity_poly.entity_id
_entity_poly.type
_entity_poly.pdbx_seq_one_letter_code
_entity_poly.pdbx_strand_id
1 'polypeptide(L)'
;MNKVTENVFQIGINDYKTDLFEGQYPLPKGIAYNSYVIIDEKTAVLDTVDYKFSDEWLSQLQTILRGKAPDYLVVHHMEPDHSANLERFINLYPDVEIVGNNKTFKIIGQFFPNLKYKALEIGEGSVLDLGKGSLTFYNAPMIHWPEVIMTYYDHGKILFSADAFGKFGALDQVEQWLEEARRYYFGIVGKYGAQVQALLKKIRGLEIENICSLHGFVLKGNIDYYLDIYDTWSKYEPELKGTFIAYASMYGNTKKAALKLYEGLKAKGHPVEIMDLAREDIFTGIAKAFAYENLIIASPTYNMGIFPFADRFLQGLVDRNYQNRNVGIIENGTWAPAVIKKIKEKLVNSKDIRYFENSVSIKSALNDES
;
A
#
# COMPACT_ATOMS: atom_id res chain seq x y z
N MET A 1 -20.91 -9.45 -2.62
CA MET A 1 -20.50 -10.52 -3.56
C MET A 1 -20.61 -10.00 -4.98
N ASN A 2 -19.49 -10.00 -5.72
CA ASN A 2 -19.42 -9.49 -7.09
C ASN A 2 -18.96 -10.60 -8.04
N LYS A 3 -19.49 -10.62 -9.27
CA LYS A 3 -19.03 -11.53 -10.32
C LYS A 3 -17.89 -10.86 -11.10
N VAL A 4 -16.70 -11.46 -11.09
CA VAL A 4 -15.52 -10.96 -11.81
C VAL A 4 -15.58 -11.43 -13.27
N THR A 5 -15.72 -12.74 -13.48
CA THR A 5 -15.96 -13.39 -14.76
C THR A 5 -17.10 -14.41 -14.61
N GLU A 6 -17.38 -15.22 -15.64
CA GLU A 6 -18.46 -16.21 -15.60
C GLU A 6 -18.31 -17.18 -14.41
N ASN A 7 -17.09 -17.58 -14.10
CA ASN A 7 -16.77 -18.60 -13.09
C ASN A 7 -15.90 -18.09 -11.92
N VAL A 8 -15.61 -16.79 -11.85
CA VAL A 8 -14.83 -16.17 -10.77
C VAL A 8 -15.67 -15.15 -10.02
N PHE A 9 -15.69 -15.29 -8.69
CA PHE A 9 -16.47 -14.46 -7.78
C PHE A 9 -15.57 -13.79 -6.75
N GLN A 10 -15.84 -12.51 -6.46
CA GLN A 10 -15.25 -11.77 -5.36
C GLN A 10 -16.22 -11.78 -4.18
N ILE A 11 -15.73 -12.19 -3.02
CA ILE A 11 -16.35 -11.96 -1.73
C ILE A 11 -15.62 -10.74 -1.14
N GLY A 12 -16.28 -9.58 -1.13
CA GLY A 12 -15.74 -8.35 -0.56
C GLY A 12 -16.46 -8.00 0.73
N ILE A 13 -15.71 -7.80 1.79
CA ILE A 13 -16.20 -7.40 3.10
C ILE A 13 -15.78 -5.97 3.35
N ASN A 14 -16.74 -5.09 3.67
CA ASN A 14 -16.46 -3.69 4.02
C ASN A 14 -16.34 -3.53 5.53
N ASP A 15 -15.19 -3.08 6.00
CA ASP A 15 -14.94 -2.76 7.41
C ASP A 15 -14.91 -1.24 7.62
N TYR A 16 -15.89 -0.75 8.39
CA TYR A 16 -15.98 0.64 8.85
C TYR A 16 -15.72 0.77 10.37
N LYS A 17 -15.38 -0.34 11.04
CA LYS A 17 -15.16 -0.37 12.49
C LYS A 17 -13.70 -0.20 12.86
N THR A 18 -12.79 -0.68 11.99
CA THR A 18 -11.36 -0.49 12.17
C THR A 18 -11.02 0.95 11.79
N ASP A 19 -10.49 1.69 12.75
CA ASP A 19 -10.10 3.10 12.57
C ASP A 19 -8.66 3.24 12.04
N LEU A 20 -7.78 2.28 12.38
CA LEU A 20 -6.38 2.25 11.98
C LEU A 20 -6.01 0.90 11.39
N PHE A 21 -5.65 0.85 10.12
CA PHE A 21 -5.04 -0.33 9.50
C PHE A 21 -3.62 -0.54 10.04
N GLU A 22 -3.25 -1.79 10.35
CA GLU A 22 -2.00 -2.14 11.06
C GLU A 22 -1.75 -1.29 12.33
N GLY A 23 -2.81 -0.76 12.94
CA GLY A 23 -2.70 0.10 14.13
C GLY A 23 -2.07 1.48 13.87
N GLN A 24 -1.89 1.89 12.62
CA GLN A 24 -1.18 3.14 12.29
C GLN A 24 -1.77 3.96 11.14
N TYR A 25 -2.41 3.34 10.15
CA TYR A 25 -2.95 4.06 8.98
C TYR A 25 -4.42 4.39 9.15
N PRO A 26 -4.80 5.68 9.28
CA PRO A 26 -6.20 6.07 9.43
C PRO A 26 -7.07 5.61 8.26
N LEU A 27 -8.26 5.10 8.56
CA LEU A 27 -9.23 4.58 7.60
C LEU A 27 -10.52 5.40 7.57
N PRO A 28 -10.51 6.68 7.20
CA PRO A 28 -11.71 7.53 7.24
C PRO A 28 -12.84 7.03 6.32
N LYS A 29 -12.52 6.18 5.35
CA LYS A 29 -13.44 5.59 4.37
C LYS A 29 -13.52 4.07 4.49
N GLY A 30 -13.12 3.52 5.65
CA GLY A 30 -13.05 2.08 5.89
C GLY A 30 -11.98 1.37 5.06
N ILE A 31 -12.09 0.06 5.00
CA ILE A 31 -11.24 -0.83 4.19
C ILE A 31 -12.08 -2.00 3.69
N ALA A 32 -11.70 -2.61 2.59
CA ALA A 32 -12.26 -3.86 2.11
C ALA A 32 -11.28 -5.01 2.30
N TYR A 33 -11.79 -6.17 2.72
CA TYR A 33 -11.07 -7.43 2.70
C TYR A 33 -11.68 -8.33 1.63
N ASN A 34 -10.88 -8.79 0.69
CA ASN A 34 -11.33 -9.59 -0.44
C ASN A 34 -10.85 -11.03 -0.33
N SER A 35 -11.76 -11.94 -0.64
CA SER A 35 -11.50 -13.34 -0.94
C SER A 35 -12.10 -13.66 -2.28
N TYR A 36 -11.57 -14.64 -3.01
CA TYR A 36 -12.06 -14.98 -4.32
C TYR A 36 -12.41 -16.46 -4.40
N VAL A 37 -13.34 -16.80 -5.29
CA VAL A 37 -13.75 -18.18 -5.55
C VAL A 37 -13.74 -18.44 -7.04
N ILE A 38 -13.04 -19.47 -7.46
CA ILE A 38 -13.05 -19.97 -8.84
C ILE A 38 -13.84 -21.26 -8.85
N ILE A 39 -14.92 -21.29 -9.62
CA ILE A 39 -15.75 -22.47 -9.87
C ILE A 39 -15.37 -23.05 -11.23
N ASP A 40 -14.63 -24.14 -11.20
CA ASP A 40 -14.25 -24.91 -12.38
C ASP A 40 -14.54 -26.39 -12.14
N GLU A 41 -13.91 -27.33 -12.84
CA GLU A 41 -14.01 -28.76 -12.52
C GLU A 41 -13.57 -29.01 -11.09
N LYS A 42 -12.47 -28.37 -10.68
CA LYS A 42 -12.06 -28.20 -9.29
C LYS A 42 -12.31 -26.77 -8.82
N THR A 43 -12.76 -26.65 -7.60
CA THR A 43 -13.07 -25.35 -6.99
C THR A 43 -11.92 -24.86 -6.12
N ALA A 44 -11.44 -23.64 -6.38
CA ALA A 44 -10.43 -22.99 -5.56
C ALA A 44 -11.01 -21.77 -4.84
N VAL A 45 -10.76 -21.67 -3.54
CA VAL A 45 -10.93 -20.45 -2.74
C VAL A 45 -9.57 -19.80 -2.59
N LEU A 46 -9.50 -18.48 -2.70
CA LEU A 46 -8.26 -17.71 -2.63
C LEU A 46 -8.36 -16.73 -1.46
N ASP A 47 -7.52 -16.94 -0.47
CA ASP A 47 -7.47 -16.24 0.81
C ASP A 47 -8.77 -16.25 1.61
N THR A 48 -8.71 -15.78 2.83
CA THR A 48 -9.84 -15.57 3.73
C THR A 48 -9.98 -14.08 4.05
N VAL A 49 -10.61 -13.72 5.16
CA VAL A 49 -10.80 -12.34 5.60
C VAL A 49 -10.48 -12.19 7.09
N ASP A 50 -10.49 -10.97 7.62
CA ASP A 50 -10.35 -10.70 9.06
C ASP A 50 -11.38 -11.48 9.89
N TYR A 51 -10.96 -11.98 11.05
CA TYR A 51 -11.78 -12.83 11.92
C TYR A 51 -13.11 -12.18 12.36
N LYS A 52 -13.17 -10.86 12.43
CA LYS A 52 -14.39 -10.11 12.79
C LYS A 52 -15.54 -10.36 11.81
N PHE A 53 -15.22 -10.77 10.60
CA PHE A 53 -16.17 -10.96 9.50
C PHE A 53 -16.30 -12.42 9.06
N SER A 54 -15.85 -13.36 9.91
CA SER A 54 -15.88 -14.79 9.62
C SER A 54 -17.25 -15.31 9.19
N ASP A 55 -18.31 -14.94 9.91
CA ASP A 55 -19.67 -15.42 9.61
C ASP A 55 -20.21 -14.85 8.32
N GLU A 56 -19.96 -13.57 8.06
CA GLU A 56 -20.39 -12.91 6.83
C GLU A 56 -19.68 -13.52 5.61
N TRP A 57 -18.36 -13.69 5.70
CA TRP A 57 -17.56 -14.30 4.66
C TRP A 57 -18.00 -15.73 4.37
N LEU A 58 -18.14 -16.58 5.41
CA LEU A 58 -18.58 -17.98 5.23
C LEU A 58 -19.99 -18.07 4.63
N SER A 59 -20.91 -17.21 5.01
CA SER A 59 -22.25 -17.16 4.44
C SER A 59 -22.24 -16.86 2.94
N GLN A 60 -21.44 -15.88 2.52
CA GLN A 60 -21.25 -15.54 1.11
C GLN A 60 -20.57 -16.69 0.35
N LEU A 61 -19.53 -17.29 0.94
CA LEU A 61 -18.81 -18.43 0.37
C LEU A 61 -19.75 -19.63 0.13
N GLN A 62 -20.52 -20.01 1.14
CA GLN A 62 -21.48 -21.11 1.04
C GLN A 62 -22.55 -20.86 -0.04
N THR A 63 -22.97 -19.62 -0.22
CA THR A 63 -23.90 -19.23 -1.29
C THR A 63 -23.30 -19.49 -2.67
N ILE A 64 -21.98 -19.21 -2.86
CA ILE A 64 -21.28 -19.48 -4.12
C ILE A 64 -21.08 -20.98 -4.32
N LEU A 65 -20.66 -21.70 -3.28
CA LEU A 65 -20.34 -23.14 -3.34
C LEU A 65 -21.57 -24.03 -3.53
N ARG A 66 -22.77 -23.55 -3.16
CA ARG A 66 -24.06 -24.29 -3.33
C ARG A 66 -24.01 -25.71 -2.76
N GLY A 67 -23.40 -25.87 -1.60
CA GLY A 67 -23.29 -27.17 -0.92
C GLY A 67 -22.13 -28.05 -1.39
N LYS A 68 -21.32 -27.63 -2.37
CA LYS A 68 -20.08 -28.31 -2.74
C LYS A 68 -18.95 -27.92 -1.81
N ALA A 69 -18.06 -28.87 -1.49
CA ALA A 69 -16.81 -28.54 -0.82
C ALA A 69 -15.79 -28.00 -1.83
N PRO A 70 -14.96 -27.03 -1.47
CA PRO A 70 -13.84 -26.61 -2.33
C PRO A 70 -12.73 -27.66 -2.31
N ASP A 71 -11.98 -27.78 -3.42
CA ASP A 71 -10.82 -28.65 -3.52
C ASP A 71 -9.58 -27.99 -2.93
N TYR A 72 -9.44 -26.67 -3.11
CA TYR A 72 -8.26 -25.91 -2.73
C TYR A 72 -8.59 -24.63 -1.95
N LEU A 73 -7.72 -24.31 -0.98
CA LEU A 73 -7.58 -22.96 -0.45
C LEU A 73 -6.18 -22.46 -0.77
N VAL A 74 -6.06 -21.52 -1.69
CA VAL A 74 -4.80 -20.83 -2.01
C VAL A 74 -4.58 -19.72 -1.00
N VAL A 75 -3.43 -19.71 -0.34
CA VAL A 75 -3.03 -18.68 0.61
C VAL A 75 -1.96 -17.81 -0.02
N HIS A 76 -2.36 -16.63 -0.49
CA HIS A 76 -1.44 -15.67 -1.08
C HIS A 76 -0.64 -14.94 0.00
N HIS A 77 -1.30 -14.64 1.15
CA HIS A 77 -0.73 -13.84 2.20
C HIS A 77 -1.18 -14.30 3.59
N MET A 78 -0.24 -14.29 4.54
CA MET A 78 -0.48 -14.80 5.89
C MET A 78 -0.80 -13.71 6.92
N GLU A 79 -0.93 -12.45 6.51
CA GLU A 79 -1.42 -11.42 7.42
C GLU A 79 -2.81 -11.77 7.94
N PRO A 80 -3.11 -11.51 9.24
CA PRO A 80 -4.35 -11.99 9.86
C PRO A 80 -5.64 -11.53 9.20
N ASP A 81 -5.65 -10.39 8.52
CA ASP A 81 -6.82 -9.90 7.80
C ASP A 81 -7.14 -10.69 6.51
N HIS A 82 -6.25 -11.63 6.11
CA HIS A 82 -6.43 -12.56 4.98
C HIS A 82 -6.32 -14.03 5.40
N SER A 83 -5.80 -14.33 6.60
CA SER A 83 -5.51 -15.70 7.01
C SER A 83 -6.23 -16.14 8.30
N ALA A 84 -6.88 -15.24 9.04
CA ALA A 84 -7.43 -15.54 10.35
C ALA A 84 -8.53 -16.62 10.36
N ASN A 85 -9.15 -16.90 9.21
CA ASN A 85 -10.20 -17.92 9.10
C ASN A 85 -9.69 -19.29 8.65
N LEU A 86 -8.37 -19.50 8.52
CA LEU A 86 -7.80 -20.79 8.08
C LEU A 86 -8.28 -21.97 8.92
N GLU A 87 -8.18 -21.90 10.24
CA GLU A 87 -8.60 -22.98 11.12
C GLU A 87 -10.10 -23.28 10.99
N ARG A 88 -10.92 -22.24 10.97
CA ARG A 88 -12.38 -22.38 10.83
C ARG A 88 -12.76 -22.97 9.47
N PHE A 89 -12.10 -22.55 8.41
CA PHE A 89 -12.32 -23.06 7.05
C PHE A 89 -11.92 -24.53 6.92
N ILE A 90 -10.74 -24.93 7.44
CA ILE A 90 -10.27 -26.29 7.41
C ILE A 90 -11.17 -27.23 8.23
N ASN A 91 -11.66 -26.77 9.40
CA ASN A 91 -12.61 -27.54 10.20
C ASN A 91 -13.95 -27.75 9.48
N LEU A 92 -14.36 -26.80 8.64
CA LEU A 92 -15.60 -26.93 7.83
C LEU A 92 -15.39 -27.80 6.59
N TYR A 93 -14.18 -27.77 5.99
CA TYR A 93 -13.80 -28.51 4.79
C TYR A 93 -12.52 -29.31 5.02
N PRO A 94 -12.58 -30.44 5.78
CA PRO A 94 -11.37 -31.16 6.22
C PRO A 94 -10.59 -31.85 5.09
N ASP A 95 -11.19 -32.00 3.93
CA ASP A 95 -10.57 -32.59 2.76
C ASP A 95 -9.85 -31.59 1.84
N VAL A 96 -10.03 -30.29 2.08
CA VAL A 96 -9.41 -29.24 1.29
C VAL A 96 -7.89 -29.30 1.36
N GLU A 97 -7.21 -29.07 0.23
CA GLU A 97 -5.75 -28.89 0.20
C GLU A 97 -5.41 -27.40 0.32
N ILE A 98 -4.53 -27.10 1.27
CA ILE A 98 -3.99 -25.73 1.46
C ILE A 98 -2.81 -25.56 0.53
N VAL A 99 -2.93 -24.60 -0.41
CA VAL A 99 -1.92 -24.30 -1.42
C VAL A 99 -1.11 -23.09 -0.97
N GLY A 100 0.20 -23.22 -0.89
CA GLY A 100 1.10 -22.13 -0.51
C GLY A 100 2.56 -22.52 -0.69
N ASN A 101 3.48 -21.60 -0.45
CA ASN A 101 4.90 -21.93 -0.48
C ASN A 101 5.42 -22.38 0.89
N ASN A 102 6.66 -22.84 0.96
CA ASN A 102 7.30 -23.31 2.21
C ASN A 102 7.24 -22.28 3.34
N LYS A 103 7.34 -20.98 3.04
CA LYS A 103 7.27 -19.92 4.06
C LYS A 103 5.83 -19.74 4.57
N THR A 104 4.82 -19.85 3.69
CA THR A 104 3.42 -19.86 4.07
C THR A 104 3.16 -20.91 5.14
N PHE A 105 3.58 -22.15 4.91
CA PHE A 105 3.39 -23.24 5.88
C PHE A 105 4.14 -23.04 7.20
N LYS A 106 5.34 -22.43 7.16
CA LYS A 106 6.04 -22.05 8.39
C LYS A 106 5.26 -21.01 9.20
N ILE A 107 4.66 -20.01 8.54
CA ILE A 107 3.89 -18.96 9.21
C ILE A 107 2.54 -19.52 9.70
N ILE A 108 1.88 -20.41 8.95
CA ILE A 108 0.71 -21.16 9.46
C ILE A 108 1.05 -21.85 10.76
N GLY A 109 2.19 -22.54 10.85
CA GLY A 109 2.63 -23.19 12.08
C GLY A 109 2.90 -22.24 13.26
N GLN A 110 3.16 -20.95 13.01
CA GLN A 110 3.32 -19.93 14.04
C GLN A 110 1.97 -19.41 14.54
N PHE A 111 1.02 -19.15 13.66
CA PHE A 111 -0.32 -18.65 14.02
C PHE A 111 -1.23 -19.78 14.53
N PHE A 112 -1.09 -21.00 13.98
CA PHE A 112 -1.97 -22.14 14.22
C PHE A 112 -1.15 -23.41 14.55
N PRO A 113 -0.42 -23.46 15.69
CA PRO A 113 0.57 -24.50 15.95
C PRO A 113 0.01 -25.93 16.03
N ASN A 114 -1.30 -26.08 16.27
CA ASN A 114 -1.95 -27.41 16.39
C ASN A 114 -2.84 -27.75 15.18
N LEU A 115 -2.90 -26.89 14.16
CA LEU A 115 -3.76 -27.08 13.01
C LEU A 115 -3.22 -28.23 12.14
N LYS A 116 -4.11 -29.20 11.83
CA LYS A 116 -3.83 -30.29 10.91
C LYS A 116 -4.52 -30.00 9.59
N TYR A 117 -3.79 -30.12 8.49
CA TYR A 117 -4.31 -29.86 7.15
C TYR A 117 -3.52 -30.64 6.10
N LYS A 118 -4.09 -30.79 4.91
CA LYS A 118 -3.40 -31.28 3.73
C LYS A 118 -2.68 -30.10 3.08
N ALA A 119 -1.39 -30.23 2.81
CA ALA A 119 -0.57 -29.16 2.22
C ALA A 119 -0.19 -29.50 0.78
N LEU A 120 -0.39 -28.57 -0.13
CA LEU A 120 0.16 -28.59 -1.48
C LEU A 120 1.20 -27.49 -1.60
N GLU A 121 2.47 -27.85 -1.49
CA GLU A 121 3.57 -26.88 -1.60
C GLU A 121 3.82 -26.52 -3.07
N ILE A 122 3.85 -25.22 -3.34
CA ILE A 122 4.12 -24.66 -4.67
C ILE A 122 5.37 -23.77 -4.64
N GLY A 123 5.97 -23.58 -5.81
CA GLY A 123 7.11 -22.71 -6.03
C GLY A 123 6.90 -21.77 -7.21
N GLU A 124 7.95 -21.06 -7.59
CA GLU A 124 7.95 -20.18 -8.75
C GLU A 124 7.60 -20.95 -10.02
N GLY A 125 6.56 -20.48 -10.73
CA GLY A 125 6.10 -21.09 -11.99
C GLY A 125 5.38 -22.41 -11.85
N SER A 126 5.06 -22.87 -10.62
CA SER A 126 4.19 -24.04 -10.42
C SER A 126 2.82 -23.80 -11.04
N VAL A 127 2.21 -24.85 -11.57
CA VAL A 127 0.90 -24.81 -12.21
C VAL A 127 -0.05 -25.76 -11.50
N LEU A 128 -1.25 -25.29 -11.17
CA LEU A 128 -2.34 -26.08 -10.61
C LEU A 128 -3.51 -26.08 -11.58
N ASP A 129 -3.81 -27.25 -12.12
CA ASP A 129 -4.92 -27.45 -13.05
C ASP A 129 -6.27 -27.50 -12.31
N LEU A 130 -7.22 -26.68 -12.77
CA LEU A 130 -8.60 -26.65 -12.25
C LEU A 130 -9.61 -27.28 -13.23
N GLY A 131 -9.18 -27.68 -14.42
CA GLY A 131 -9.99 -28.28 -15.48
C GLY A 131 -10.04 -27.42 -16.73
N LYS A 132 -10.85 -26.39 -16.80
CA LYS A 132 -10.89 -25.46 -17.95
C LYS A 132 -9.73 -24.48 -17.95
N GLY A 133 -9.24 -24.11 -16.80
CA GLY A 133 -8.12 -23.20 -16.64
C GLY A 133 -7.14 -23.66 -15.57
N SER A 134 -5.99 -23.00 -15.54
CA SER A 134 -4.90 -23.31 -14.62
C SER A 134 -4.46 -22.08 -13.85
N LEU A 135 -4.00 -22.30 -12.62
CA LEU A 135 -3.36 -21.30 -11.77
C LEU A 135 -1.85 -21.43 -11.89
N THR A 136 -1.20 -20.36 -12.36
CA THR A 136 0.27 -20.26 -12.36
C THR A 136 0.71 -19.36 -11.22
N PHE A 137 1.66 -19.83 -10.40
CA PHE A 137 2.11 -19.15 -9.19
C PHE A 137 3.41 -18.38 -9.39
N TYR A 138 3.47 -17.16 -8.87
CA TYR A 138 4.62 -16.28 -8.90
C TYR A 138 4.98 -15.84 -7.48
N ASN A 139 6.21 -16.10 -7.04
CA ASN A 139 6.69 -15.59 -5.76
C ASN A 139 6.84 -14.07 -5.81
N ALA A 140 6.27 -13.38 -4.84
CA ALA A 140 6.31 -11.93 -4.67
C ALA A 140 6.88 -11.54 -3.28
N PRO A 141 8.08 -12.04 -2.90
CA PRO A 141 8.61 -11.86 -1.55
C PRO A 141 8.78 -10.40 -1.21
N MET A 142 8.42 -10.02 0.01
CA MET A 142 8.46 -8.64 0.55
C MET A 142 7.49 -7.68 -0.15
N ILE A 143 6.42 -8.20 -0.77
CA ILE A 143 5.31 -7.41 -1.27
C ILE A 143 4.01 -7.86 -0.56
N HIS A 144 3.80 -7.61 0.83
CA HIS A 144 4.88 -6.94 1.61
C HIS A 144 5.54 -7.89 2.62
N TRP A 145 5.12 -9.15 2.78
CA TRP A 145 5.73 -10.18 3.63
C TRP A 145 6.56 -11.16 2.79
N PRO A 146 7.45 -11.97 3.44
CA PRO A 146 8.40 -12.81 2.73
C PRO A 146 7.79 -14.03 2.03
N GLU A 147 6.59 -14.46 2.39
CA GLU A 147 5.88 -15.61 1.84
C GLU A 147 4.95 -15.25 0.69
N VAL A 148 4.68 -13.98 0.45
CA VAL A 148 3.67 -13.54 -0.52
C VAL A 148 3.88 -14.17 -1.88
N ILE A 149 2.78 -14.68 -2.43
CA ILE A 149 2.67 -15.19 -3.80
C ILE A 149 1.58 -14.43 -4.56
N MET A 150 1.67 -14.43 -5.87
CA MET A 150 0.59 -14.03 -6.78
C MET A 150 0.19 -15.21 -7.64
N THR A 151 -1.02 -15.20 -8.13
CA THR A 151 -1.54 -16.27 -8.99
C THR A 151 -2.15 -15.71 -10.26
N TYR A 152 -1.77 -16.26 -11.40
CA TYR A 152 -2.40 -15.95 -12.69
C TYR A 152 -3.33 -17.09 -13.09
N TYR A 153 -4.59 -16.77 -13.32
CA TYR A 153 -5.60 -17.69 -13.84
C TYR A 153 -5.78 -17.46 -15.34
N ASP A 154 -5.32 -18.39 -16.16
CA ASP A 154 -5.21 -18.24 -17.61
C ASP A 154 -6.54 -18.15 -18.32
N HIS A 155 -7.52 -19.01 -17.96
CA HIS A 155 -8.86 -19.02 -18.58
C HIS A 155 -9.62 -17.70 -18.38
N GLY A 156 -9.43 -17.03 -17.24
CA GLY A 156 -10.05 -15.74 -16.94
C GLY A 156 -9.16 -14.54 -17.22
N LYS A 157 -7.88 -14.76 -17.59
CA LYS A 157 -6.86 -13.72 -17.72
C LYS A 157 -6.79 -12.81 -16.47
N ILE A 158 -6.81 -13.42 -15.30
CA ILE A 158 -6.91 -12.76 -14.01
C ILE A 158 -5.60 -12.89 -13.26
N LEU A 159 -5.07 -11.76 -12.78
CA LEU A 159 -3.99 -11.73 -11.81
C LEU A 159 -4.58 -11.53 -10.40
N PHE A 160 -4.47 -12.54 -9.53
CA PHE A 160 -4.69 -12.41 -8.10
C PHE A 160 -3.38 -11.94 -7.46
N SER A 161 -3.36 -10.72 -6.99
CA SER A 161 -2.13 -9.97 -6.72
C SER A 161 -1.74 -9.87 -5.26
N ALA A 162 -2.38 -10.64 -4.38
CA ALA A 162 -2.29 -10.40 -2.94
C ALA A 162 -2.59 -8.92 -2.64
N ASP A 163 -1.80 -8.28 -1.80
CA ASP A 163 -1.96 -6.86 -1.43
C ASP A 163 -1.51 -5.89 -2.51
N ALA A 164 -0.68 -6.33 -3.45
CA ALA A 164 -0.26 -5.44 -4.52
C ALA A 164 -1.46 -4.97 -5.35
N PHE A 165 -1.39 -3.72 -5.82
CA PHE A 165 -2.46 -3.01 -6.51
C PHE A 165 -3.70 -2.74 -5.64
N GLY A 166 -3.66 -3.08 -4.35
CA GLY A 166 -4.67 -2.74 -3.37
C GLY A 166 -4.75 -1.26 -3.05
N LYS A 167 -5.81 -0.87 -2.36
CA LYS A 167 -6.04 0.49 -1.90
C LYS A 167 -6.80 0.52 -0.58
N PHE A 168 -6.66 1.58 0.20
CA PHE A 168 -7.58 1.85 1.29
C PHE A 168 -8.98 2.23 0.77
N GLY A 169 -9.97 2.15 1.65
CA GLY A 169 -11.37 2.44 1.37
C GLY A 169 -12.22 1.19 1.11
N ALA A 170 -13.46 1.22 1.58
CA ALA A 170 -14.45 0.18 1.37
C ALA A 170 -14.93 0.13 -0.10
N LEU A 171 -15.51 -1.00 -0.53
CA LEU A 171 -15.91 -1.22 -1.94
C LEU A 171 -17.07 -0.34 -2.41
N ASP A 172 -17.89 0.15 -1.51
CA ASP A 172 -19.05 1.01 -1.79
C ASP A 172 -18.68 2.50 -1.81
N GLN A 173 -17.41 2.84 -1.55
CA GLN A 173 -16.91 4.21 -1.68
C GLN A 173 -16.61 4.52 -3.15
N VAL A 174 -17.29 5.56 -3.67
CA VAL A 174 -17.05 6.03 -5.05
C VAL A 174 -15.76 6.85 -5.08
N GLU A 175 -14.64 6.19 -5.36
CA GLU A 175 -13.31 6.82 -5.39
C GLU A 175 -12.49 6.36 -6.57
N GLN A 176 -11.59 7.26 -6.99
CA GLN A 176 -10.53 6.89 -7.89
C GLN A 176 -9.49 6.03 -7.15
N TRP A 177 -8.89 5.08 -7.88
CA TRP A 177 -7.90 4.15 -7.30
C TRP A 177 -6.64 4.86 -6.80
N LEU A 178 -6.14 5.86 -7.55
CA LEU A 178 -4.77 6.35 -7.48
C LEU A 178 -4.36 6.88 -6.09
N GLU A 179 -5.16 7.75 -5.47
CA GLU A 179 -4.77 8.44 -4.22
C GLU A 179 -4.66 7.46 -3.05
N GLU A 180 -5.67 6.63 -2.84
CA GLU A 180 -5.68 5.65 -1.75
C GLU A 180 -4.75 4.46 -2.02
N ALA A 181 -4.54 4.09 -3.29
CA ALA A 181 -3.55 3.10 -3.67
C ALA A 181 -2.11 3.61 -3.46
N ARG A 182 -1.84 4.89 -3.75
CA ARG A 182 -0.54 5.50 -3.45
C ARG A 182 -0.27 5.52 -1.96
N ARG A 183 -1.28 5.91 -1.15
CA ARG A 183 -1.18 5.93 0.32
C ARG A 183 -0.94 4.52 0.86
N TYR A 184 -1.65 3.51 0.33
CA TYR A 184 -1.46 2.11 0.63
C TYR A 184 -0.04 1.64 0.24
N TYR A 185 0.37 1.86 -1.01
CA TYR A 185 1.67 1.43 -1.53
C TYR A 185 2.84 2.00 -0.71
N PHE A 186 2.91 3.32 -0.54
CA PHE A 186 4.00 3.93 0.23
C PHE A 186 3.88 3.68 1.73
N GLY A 187 2.69 3.38 2.23
CA GLY A 187 2.49 2.90 3.59
C GLY A 187 3.23 1.57 3.83
N ILE A 188 2.96 0.58 3.01
CA ILE A 188 3.23 -0.83 3.28
C ILE A 188 4.37 -1.39 2.41
N VAL A 189 4.37 -1.11 1.10
CA VAL A 189 5.31 -1.68 0.12
C VAL A 189 6.49 -0.74 -0.18
N GLY A 190 6.38 0.56 0.08
CA GLY A 190 7.28 1.60 -0.41
C GLY A 190 8.78 1.38 -0.18
N LYS A 191 9.16 0.64 0.86
CA LYS A 191 10.56 0.26 1.11
C LYS A 191 11.14 -0.71 0.07
N TYR A 192 10.28 -1.50 -0.58
CA TYR A 192 10.65 -2.69 -1.34
C TYR A 192 10.58 -2.51 -2.86
N GLY A 193 10.92 -1.33 -3.36
CA GLY A 193 10.85 -1.00 -4.79
C GLY A 193 11.58 -1.99 -5.70
N ALA A 194 12.75 -2.49 -5.28
CA ALA A 194 13.50 -3.48 -6.07
C ALA A 194 12.74 -4.81 -6.22
N GLN A 195 12.04 -5.25 -5.18
CA GLN A 195 11.20 -6.45 -5.21
C GLN A 195 10.00 -6.26 -6.13
N VAL A 196 9.36 -5.08 -6.10
CA VAL A 196 8.26 -4.74 -7.02
C VAL A 196 8.76 -4.72 -8.47
N GLN A 197 9.94 -4.15 -8.74
CA GLN A 197 10.55 -4.18 -10.08
C GLN A 197 10.82 -5.61 -10.56
N ALA A 198 11.29 -6.50 -9.68
CA ALA A 198 11.49 -7.92 -10.01
C ALA A 198 10.16 -8.62 -10.32
N LEU A 199 9.09 -8.32 -9.57
CA LEU A 199 7.76 -8.84 -9.82
C LEU A 199 7.18 -8.35 -11.15
N LEU A 200 7.23 -7.04 -11.42
CA LEU A 200 6.73 -6.46 -12.67
C LEU A 200 7.37 -7.10 -13.91
N LYS A 201 8.66 -7.46 -13.84
CA LYS A 201 9.33 -8.20 -14.93
C LYS A 201 8.71 -9.57 -15.22
N LYS A 202 8.17 -10.24 -14.19
CA LYS A 202 7.52 -11.55 -14.35
C LYS A 202 6.12 -11.44 -14.96
N ILE A 203 5.35 -10.42 -14.55
CA ILE A 203 3.92 -10.31 -14.89
C ILE A 203 3.63 -9.47 -16.15
N ARG A 204 4.53 -8.57 -16.58
CA ARG A 204 4.31 -7.72 -17.77
C ARG A 204 4.12 -8.50 -19.09
N GLY A 205 4.55 -9.76 -19.14
CA GLY A 205 4.35 -10.63 -20.30
C GLY A 205 3.03 -11.40 -20.30
N LEU A 206 2.24 -11.28 -19.24
CA LEU A 206 0.96 -11.98 -19.11
C LEU A 206 -0.16 -11.15 -19.75
N GLU A 207 -1.10 -11.84 -20.37
CA GLU A 207 -2.33 -11.23 -20.89
C GLU A 207 -3.34 -11.06 -19.74
N ILE A 208 -3.31 -9.88 -19.07
CA ILE A 208 -4.14 -9.61 -17.89
C ILE A 208 -5.31 -8.73 -18.31
N GLU A 209 -6.54 -9.17 -18.02
CA GLU A 209 -7.78 -8.40 -18.19
C GLU A 209 -8.33 -7.86 -16.86
N ASN A 210 -8.01 -8.54 -15.75
CA ASN A 210 -8.46 -8.17 -14.41
C ASN A 210 -7.32 -8.34 -13.41
N ILE A 211 -7.14 -7.36 -12.49
CA ILE A 211 -6.31 -7.52 -11.30
C ILE A 211 -7.22 -7.58 -10.08
N CYS A 212 -7.09 -8.66 -9.33
CA CYS A 212 -7.87 -8.98 -8.14
C CYS A 212 -6.96 -8.90 -6.90
N SER A 213 -6.97 -7.76 -6.22
CA SER A 213 -6.20 -7.56 -4.99
C SER A 213 -7.00 -7.90 -3.74
N LEU A 214 -6.31 -8.09 -2.62
CA LEU A 214 -6.94 -8.40 -1.33
C LEU A 214 -7.62 -7.18 -0.69
N HIS A 215 -7.32 -5.95 -1.17
CA HIS A 215 -7.97 -4.71 -0.76
C HIS A 215 -8.45 -3.90 -1.96
N GLY A 216 -9.65 -3.29 -1.82
CA GLY A 216 -10.25 -2.44 -2.85
C GLY A 216 -11.01 -3.20 -3.93
N PHE A 217 -11.39 -2.52 -4.99
CA PHE A 217 -12.18 -3.09 -6.07
C PHE A 217 -11.31 -3.79 -7.13
N VAL A 218 -11.91 -4.69 -7.91
CA VAL A 218 -11.25 -5.34 -9.05
C VAL A 218 -10.87 -4.31 -10.11
N LEU A 219 -9.60 -4.26 -10.48
CA LEU A 219 -9.10 -3.36 -11.51
C LEU A 219 -9.32 -3.97 -12.89
N LYS A 220 -9.87 -3.19 -13.82
CA LYS A 220 -10.26 -3.61 -15.18
C LYS A 220 -9.88 -2.54 -16.19
N GLY A 221 -9.93 -2.90 -17.47
CA GLY A 221 -9.74 -1.97 -18.56
C GLY A 221 -8.27 -1.72 -18.89
N ASN A 222 -7.77 -0.52 -18.64
CA ASN A 222 -6.37 -0.19 -18.96
C ASN A 222 -5.42 -0.75 -17.89
N ILE A 223 -5.09 -2.04 -17.98
CA ILE A 223 -4.20 -2.73 -17.02
C ILE A 223 -2.79 -2.12 -17.04
N ASP A 224 -2.28 -1.73 -18.22
CA ASP A 224 -0.97 -1.11 -18.34
C ASP A 224 -0.83 0.15 -17.49
N TYR A 225 -1.90 0.93 -17.34
CA TYR A 225 -1.90 2.10 -16.45
C TYR A 225 -1.53 1.72 -15.01
N TYR A 226 -2.10 0.67 -14.46
CA TYR A 226 -1.80 0.23 -13.08
C TYR A 226 -0.38 -0.31 -12.95
N LEU A 227 0.08 -1.05 -13.97
CA LEU A 227 1.45 -1.57 -14.01
C LEU A 227 2.48 -0.44 -14.13
N ASP A 228 2.20 0.60 -14.93
CA ASP A 228 3.09 1.74 -15.12
C ASP A 228 3.16 2.64 -13.88
N ILE A 229 2.05 2.80 -13.16
CA ILE A 229 2.05 3.51 -11.88
C ILE A 229 2.92 2.75 -10.86
N TYR A 230 2.78 1.44 -10.75
CA TYR A 230 3.62 0.62 -9.87
C TYR A 230 5.10 0.65 -10.29
N ASP A 231 5.37 0.70 -11.59
CA ASP A 231 6.73 0.86 -12.13
C ASP A 231 7.34 2.21 -11.70
N THR A 232 6.58 3.29 -11.84
CA THR A 232 6.97 4.65 -11.40
C THR A 232 7.26 4.70 -9.90
N TRP A 233 6.33 4.18 -9.07
CA TRP A 233 6.50 4.18 -7.62
C TRP A 233 7.70 3.36 -7.16
N SER A 234 7.89 2.18 -7.73
CA SER A 234 8.96 1.27 -7.34
C SER A 234 10.35 1.70 -7.81
N LYS A 235 10.43 2.56 -8.82
CA LYS A 235 11.65 3.29 -9.21
C LYS A 235 11.87 4.56 -8.39
N TYR A 236 10.92 4.90 -7.53
CA TYR A 236 10.93 6.16 -6.79
C TYR A 236 10.94 7.40 -7.70
N GLU A 237 10.34 7.30 -8.87
CA GLU A 237 10.15 8.43 -9.77
C GLU A 237 8.96 9.29 -9.33
N PRO A 238 9.01 10.61 -9.53
CA PRO A 238 7.87 11.47 -9.24
C PRO A 238 6.77 11.30 -10.30
N GLU A 239 5.51 11.29 -9.87
CA GLU A 239 4.36 11.29 -10.77
C GLU A 239 4.05 12.69 -11.30
N LEU A 240 4.30 13.72 -10.49
CA LEU A 240 3.86 15.08 -10.69
C LEU A 240 5.05 16.05 -10.73
N LYS A 241 5.16 16.81 -11.81
CA LYS A 241 6.06 17.97 -11.89
C LYS A 241 5.43 19.14 -11.13
N GLY A 242 5.69 19.22 -9.84
CA GLY A 242 5.10 20.22 -8.96
C GLY A 242 5.82 20.24 -7.61
N THR A 243 5.23 20.93 -6.65
CA THR A 243 5.80 21.10 -5.31
C THR A 243 4.81 20.70 -4.23
N PHE A 244 5.23 19.83 -3.32
CA PHE A 244 4.52 19.57 -2.08
C PHE A 244 5.20 20.33 -0.93
N ILE A 245 4.43 21.13 -0.18
CA ILE A 245 4.91 21.89 0.98
C ILE A 245 4.36 21.23 2.24
N ALA A 246 5.24 20.60 3.01
CA ALA A 246 4.94 19.99 4.30
C ALA A 246 5.44 20.91 5.43
N TYR A 247 4.54 21.45 6.25
CA TYR A 247 4.94 22.35 7.32
C TYR A 247 4.45 21.93 8.70
N ALA A 248 5.20 22.33 9.72
CA ALA A 248 4.74 22.34 11.09
C ALA A 248 5.04 23.72 11.71
N SER A 249 4.17 24.20 12.58
CA SER A 249 4.32 25.54 13.16
C SER A 249 3.76 25.60 14.58
N MET A 250 4.50 26.24 15.50
CA MET A 250 4.04 26.45 16.89
C MET A 250 3.10 27.65 17.00
N TYR A 251 3.59 28.84 16.63
CA TYR A 251 2.88 30.12 16.81
C TYR A 251 2.52 30.82 15.50
N GLY A 252 2.53 30.08 14.39
CA GLY A 252 2.05 30.56 13.07
C GLY A 252 3.10 31.24 12.19
N ASN A 253 4.31 31.58 12.66
CA ASN A 253 5.28 32.27 11.81
C ASN A 253 5.87 31.36 10.72
N THR A 254 6.20 30.11 11.04
CA THR A 254 6.60 29.11 10.02
C THR A 254 5.46 28.84 9.03
N LYS A 255 4.21 28.75 9.52
CA LYS A 255 3.02 28.62 8.67
C LYS A 255 2.90 29.81 7.70
N LYS A 256 3.08 31.06 8.17
CA LYS A 256 3.03 32.26 7.29
C LYS A 256 4.04 32.17 6.15
N ALA A 257 5.26 31.71 6.43
CA ALA A 257 6.30 31.53 5.39
C ALA A 257 5.90 30.43 4.38
N ALA A 258 5.43 29.29 4.86
CA ALA A 258 4.95 28.20 4.02
C ALA A 258 3.78 28.65 3.12
N LEU A 259 2.82 29.38 3.66
CA LEU A 259 1.68 29.93 2.91
C LEU A 259 2.11 30.99 1.89
N LYS A 260 3.07 31.89 2.25
CA LYS A 260 3.61 32.90 1.30
C LYS A 260 4.26 32.22 0.10
N LEU A 261 5.02 31.13 0.31
CA LEU A 261 5.59 30.34 -0.78
C LEU A 261 4.48 29.64 -1.62
N TYR A 262 3.52 29.02 -0.94
CA TYR A 262 2.38 28.37 -1.61
C TYR A 262 1.63 29.32 -2.54
N GLU A 263 1.24 30.50 -2.03
CA GLU A 263 0.53 31.51 -2.83
C GLU A 263 1.39 32.04 -3.97
N GLY A 264 2.69 32.25 -3.74
CA GLY A 264 3.63 32.68 -4.77
C GLY A 264 3.80 31.67 -5.91
N LEU A 265 3.87 30.38 -5.62
CA LEU A 265 3.92 29.30 -6.61
C LEU A 265 2.61 29.17 -7.36
N LYS A 266 1.48 29.22 -6.65
CA LYS A 266 0.14 29.16 -7.22
C LYS A 266 -0.14 30.32 -8.16
N ALA A 267 0.25 31.54 -7.79
CA ALA A 267 0.09 32.73 -8.64
C ALA A 267 0.88 32.65 -9.95
N LYS A 268 1.97 31.85 -9.99
CA LYS A 268 2.75 31.56 -11.19
C LYS A 268 2.21 30.36 -11.99
N GLY A 269 1.08 29.78 -11.60
CA GLY A 269 0.50 28.59 -12.25
C GLY A 269 1.28 27.29 -12.00
N HIS A 270 2.20 27.28 -11.01
CA HIS A 270 2.97 26.08 -10.67
C HIS A 270 2.09 25.10 -9.85
N PRO A 271 2.01 23.81 -10.22
CA PRO A 271 1.29 22.82 -9.43
C PRO A 271 1.86 22.73 -8.01
N VAL A 272 1.07 23.04 -7.01
CA VAL A 272 1.51 23.10 -5.62
C VAL A 272 0.43 22.65 -4.66
N GLU A 273 0.79 21.82 -3.70
CA GLU A 273 -0.02 21.46 -2.54
C GLU A 273 0.69 21.81 -1.25
N ILE A 274 -0.08 22.02 -0.20
CA ILE A 274 0.43 22.36 1.14
C ILE A 274 -0.31 21.59 2.21
N MET A 275 0.40 21.17 3.26
CA MET A 275 -0.13 20.36 4.36
C MET A 275 0.41 20.75 5.71
N ASP A 276 -0.45 20.82 6.73
CA ASP A 276 -0.07 20.99 8.13
C ASP A 276 0.17 19.63 8.80
N LEU A 277 1.44 19.27 8.96
CA LEU A 277 1.85 17.98 9.54
C LEU A 277 1.38 17.75 10.98
N ALA A 278 0.96 18.79 11.68
CA ALA A 278 0.46 18.69 13.05
C ALA A 278 -1.06 18.42 13.12
N ARG A 279 -1.77 18.54 12.01
CA ARG A 279 -3.25 18.51 11.97
C ARG A 279 -3.84 17.54 10.96
N GLU A 280 -3.03 17.09 10.03
CA GLU A 280 -3.46 16.19 8.95
C GLU A 280 -2.77 14.83 9.06
N ASP A 281 -3.29 13.82 8.37
CA ASP A 281 -2.71 12.48 8.38
C ASP A 281 -1.31 12.46 7.76
N ILE A 282 -0.32 12.10 8.55
CA ILE A 282 1.08 12.08 8.16
C ILE A 282 1.36 11.11 7.00
N PHE A 283 0.61 10.01 6.90
CA PHE A 283 0.77 9.02 5.83
C PHE A 283 0.26 9.53 4.48
N THR A 284 -0.78 10.36 4.49
CA THR A 284 -1.18 11.15 3.32
C THR A 284 -0.07 12.11 2.90
N GLY A 285 0.58 12.77 3.85
CA GLY A 285 1.75 13.62 3.58
C GLY A 285 2.92 12.86 2.99
N ILE A 286 3.22 11.65 3.50
CA ILE A 286 4.27 10.78 2.96
C ILE A 286 3.95 10.41 1.52
N ALA A 287 2.73 9.94 1.22
CA ALA A 287 2.32 9.58 -0.14
C ALA A 287 2.45 10.78 -1.11
N LYS A 288 2.07 11.99 -0.69
CA LYS A 288 2.26 13.21 -1.47
C LYS A 288 3.73 13.56 -1.69
N ALA A 289 4.60 13.40 -0.69
CA ALA A 289 6.02 13.64 -0.86
C ALA A 289 6.66 12.72 -1.91
N PHE A 290 6.17 11.49 -2.05
CA PHE A 290 6.59 10.57 -3.12
C PHE A 290 5.96 10.92 -4.48
N ALA A 291 4.76 11.51 -4.52
CA ALA A 291 4.10 11.88 -5.76
C ALA A 291 4.77 13.08 -6.45
N TYR A 292 5.20 14.07 -5.68
CA TYR A 292 5.72 15.33 -6.21
C TYR A 292 7.24 15.29 -6.44
N GLU A 293 7.71 15.96 -7.51
CA GLU A 293 9.13 16.13 -7.82
C GLU A 293 9.87 16.96 -6.76
N ASN A 294 9.20 17.99 -6.22
CA ASN A 294 9.78 18.91 -5.25
C ASN A 294 9.08 18.77 -3.89
N LEU A 295 9.87 18.68 -2.84
CA LEU A 295 9.42 18.72 -1.44
C LEU A 295 9.98 19.94 -0.74
N ILE A 296 9.11 20.76 -0.17
CA ILE A 296 9.51 21.82 0.74
C ILE A 296 9.13 21.43 2.16
N ILE A 297 10.09 21.46 3.07
CA ILE A 297 9.89 21.16 4.49
C ILE A 297 10.04 22.45 5.27
N ALA A 298 8.97 22.87 5.94
CA ALA A 298 8.99 24.05 6.78
C ALA A 298 8.79 23.68 8.27
N SER A 299 9.79 23.94 9.11
CA SER A 299 9.77 23.55 10.52
C SER A 299 10.45 24.57 11.42
N PRO A 300 9.91 24.81 12.63
CA PRO A 300 10.67 25.52 13.67
C PRO A 300 11.71 24.59 14.31
N THR A 301 12.76 25.20 14.85
CA THR A 301 13.69 24.52 15.74
C THR A 301 13.02 24.30 17.10
N TYR A 302 13.07 23.07 17.59
CA TYR A 302 12.55 22.69 18.90
C TYR A 302 13.55 21.81 19.64
N ASN A 303 13.91 22.20 20.86
CA ASN A 303 14.93 21.48 21.66
C ASN A 303 16.21 21.17 20.87
N MET A 304 16.75 22.16 20.13
CA MET A 304 17.91 22.02 19.24
C MET A 304 17.75 20.95 18.12
N GLY A 305 16.55 20.55 17.84
CA GLY A 305 16.19 19.56 16.82
C GLY A 305 15.09 20.05 15.88
N ILE A 306 14.58 19.12 15.09
CA ILE A 306 13.42 19.32 14.23
C ILE A 306 12.15 19.26 15.10
N PHE A 307 11.13 20.05 14.78
CA PHE A 307 9.85 19.98 15.49
C PHE A 307 9.20 18.59 15.32
N PRO A 308 8.65 17.96 16.39
CA PRO A 308 8.29 16.54 16.39
C PRO A 308 7.46 16.03 15.22
N PHE A 309 6.47 16.81 14.77
CA PHE A 309 5.64 16.40 13.62
C PHE A 309 6.43 16.36 12.30
N ALA A 310 7.31 17.32 12.08
CA ALA A 310 8.19 17.31 10.90
C ALA A 310 9.26 16.22 11.01
N ASP A 311 9.76 15.93 12.22
CA ASP A 311 10.73 14.85 12.46
C ASP A 311 10.12 13.48 12.20
N ARG A 312 8.89 13.24 12.68
CA ARG A 312 8.14 12.01 12.40
C ARG A 312 7.86 11.83 10.90
N PHE A 313 7.47 12.89 10.21
CA PHE A 313 7.26 12.88 8.76
C PHE A 313 8.53 12.48 8.01
N LEU A 314 9.66 13.14 8.33
CA LEU A 314 10.96 12.82 7.75
C LEU A 314 11.40 11.38 8.04
N GLN A 315 11.18 10.88 9.26
CA GLN A 315 11.47 9.50 9.59
C GLN A 315 10.65 8.54 8.71
N GLY A 316 9.36 8.83 8.54
CA GLY A 316 8.50 8.05 7.66
C GLY A 316 8.97 8.02 6.20
N LEU A 317 9.57 9.12 5.71
CA LEU A 317 10.18 9.16 4.37
C LEU A 317 11.45 8.28 4.31
N VAL A 318 12.34 8.38 5.29
CA VAL A 318 13.58 7.59 5.37
C VAL A 318 13.28 6.09 5.45
N ASP A 319 12.32 5.69 6.27
CA ASP A 319 11.92 4.29 6.44
C ASP A 319 11.42 3.64 5.14
N ARG A 320 10.99 4.48 4.18
CA ARG A 320 10.44 4.08 2.86
C ARG A 320 11.38 4.35 1.69
N ASN A 321 12.68 4.52 1.96
CA ASN A 321 13.70 4.77 0.94
C ASN A 321 13.44 6.03 0.09
N TYR A 322 12.97 7.12 0.71
CA TYR A 322 12.75 8.38 0.01
C TYR A 322 13.99 8.85 -0.74
N GLN A 323 13.85 9.05 -2.05
CA GLN A 323 14.98 9.34 -2.92
C GLN A 323 14.53 10.04 -4.21
N ASN A 324 15.49 10.44 -5.04
CA ASN A 324 15.29 11.02 -6.38
C ASN A 324 14.34 12.23 -6.36
N ARG A 325 14.58 13.18 -5.45
CA ARG A 325 13.74 14.38 -5.27
C ARG A 325 14.58 15.64 -5.05
N ASN A 326 13.96 16.78 -5.39
CA ASN A 326 14.47 18.09 -5.02
C ASN A 326 13.88 18.48 -3.66
N VAL A 327 14.70 18.92 -2.72
CA VAL A 327 14.28 19.26 -1.36
C VAL A 327 14.66 20.71 -1.02
N GLY A 328 13.67 21.50 -0.62
CA GLY A 328 13.85 22.84 -0.06
C GLY A 328 13.52 22.86 1.43
N ILE A 329 14.15 23.76 2.16
CA ILE A 329 13.99 23.84 3.61
C ILE A 329 13.70 25.29 4.02
N ILE A 330 12.65 25.46 4.80
CA ILE A 330 12.34 26.69 5.52
C ILE A 330 12.49 26.40 7.01
N GLU A 331 13.49 26.97 7.66
CA GLU A 331 13.65 26.87 9.10
C GLU A 331 13.22 28.13 9.83
N ASN A 332 12.77 27.98 11.06
CA ASN A 332 12.55 29.07 11.97
C ASN A 332 13.24 28.79 13.30
N GLY A 333 14.08 29.75 13.76
CA GLY A 333 14.74 29.62 15.03
C GLY A 333 15.14 30.99 15.59
N THR A 334 14.70 31.32 16.81
CA THR A 334 14.88 32.65 17.40
C THR A 334 16.37 32.96 17.69
N TRP A 335 17.09 32.02 18.30
CA TRP A 335 18.51 32.24 18.71
C TRP A 335 19.49 31.21 18.15
N ALA A 336 19.01 29.97 17.84
CA ALA A 336 19.85 28.87 17.37
C ALA A 336 19.10 28.01 16.37
N PRO A 337 18.90 28.49 15.12
CA PRO A 337 18.26 27.68 14.07
C PRO A 337 19.11 26.45 13.78
N ALA A 338 18.48 25.25 13.75
CA ALA A 338 19.18 23.99 13.58
C ALA A 338 18.53 23.08 12.56
N VAL A 339 17.34 23.40 12.06
CA VAL A 339 16.50 22.51 11.24
C VAL A 339 17.15 22.18 9.91
N ILE A 340 17.75 23.15 9.21
CA ILE A 340 18.42 22.90 7.91
C ILE A 340 19.49 21.82 8.07
N LYS A 341 20.35 21.97 9.08
CA LYS A 341 21.41 21.00 9.38
C LYS A 341 20.82 19.63 9.69
N LYS A 342 19.82 19.58 10.57
CA LYS A 342 19.21 18.33 11.05
C LYS A 342 18.45 17.59 9.96
N ILE A 343 17.76 18.27 9.06
CA ILE A 343 17.10 17.64 7.92
C ILE A 343 18.15 17.04 6.97
N LYS A 344 19.22 17.77 6.65
CA LYS A 344 20.30 17.26 5.80
C LYS A 344 20.99 16.04 6.42
N GLU A 345 21.23 16.04 7.74
CA GLU A 345 21.76 14.89 8.48
C GLU A 345 20.80 13.69 8.37
N LYS A 346 19.50 13.89 8.53
CA LYS A 346 18.49 12.83 8.49
C LYS A 346 18.33 12.19 7.11
N LEU A 347 18.46 12.97 6.05
CA LEU A 347 18.35 12.51 4.66
C LEU A 347 19.72 12.13 4.05
N VAL A 348 20.80 12.06 4.82
CA VAL A 348 22.16 11.83 4.30
C VAL A 348 22.32 10.52 3.53
N ASN A 349 21.56 9.48 3.90
CA ASN A 349 21.57 8.17 3.25
C ASN A 349 20.49 8.03 2.16
N SER A 350 19.65 9.05 1.96
CA SER A 350 18.65 9.07 0.89
C SER A 350 19.35 9.34 -0.44
N LYS A 351 19.12 8.48 -1.43
CA LYS A 351 19.79 8.57 -2.74
C LYS A 351 19.24 9.72 -3.57
N ASP A 352 20.09 10.38 -4.34
CA ASP A 352 19.71 11.37 -5.35
C ASP A 352 18.79 12.48 -4.80
N ILE A 353 19.03 12.91 -3.55
CA ILE A 353 18.41 14.12 -2.99
C ILE A 353 19.23 15.34 -3.44
N ARG A 354 18.56 16.24 -4.14
CA ARG A 354 19.10 17.52 -4.59
C ARG A 354 18.49 18.64 -3.76
N TYR A 355 19.31 19.38 -3.07
CA TYR A 355 18.84 20.54 -2.31
C TYR A 355 18.78 21.78 -3.19
N PHE A 356 17.71 22.59 -3.05
CA PHE A 356 17.71 23.92 -3.66
C PHE A 356 18.86 24.74 -3.10
N GLU A 357 19.44 25.60 -3.93
CA GLU A 357 20.61 26.44 -3.56
C GLU A 357 20.32 27.32 -2.34
N ASN A 358 19.11 27.90 -2.29
CA ASN A 358 18.69 28.77 -1.22
C ASN A 358 17.78 28.03 -0.23
N SER A 359 18.21 28.01 1.03
CA SER A 359 17.36 27.66 2.16
C SER A 359 16.93 28.95 2.86
N VAL A 360 15.69 28.98 3.36
CA VAL A 360 15.17 30.15 4.09
C VAL A 360 15.33 29.93 5.59
N SER A 361 16.00 30.88 6.26
CA SER A 361 16.15 30.90 7.73
C SER A 361 15.43 32.11 8.30
N ILE A 362 14.36 31.86 9.07
CA ILE A 362 13.55 32.88 9.71
C ILE A 362 14.01 33.03 11.18
N LYS A 363 14.22 34.25 11.63
CA LYS A 363 14.50 34.55 13.04
C LYS A 363 13.22 35.06 13.70
N SER A 364 12.45 34.13 14.31
CA SER A 364 11.17 34.38 14.99
C SER A 364 10.03 34.74 14.07
N ALA A 365 9.88 35.99 13.68
CA ALA A 365 8.80 36.45 12.80
C ALA A 365 9.27 36.60 11.35
N LEU A 366 8.40 36.22 10.41
CA LEU A 366 8.62 36.51 8.98
C LEU A 366 8.54 38.01 8.76
N ASN A 367 9.56 38.59 8.17
CA ASN A 367 9.66 40.00 7.78
C ASN A 367 10.22 40.12 6.34
N ASP A 368 10.40 41.35 5.86
CA ASP A 368 10.85 41.62 4.49
C ASP A 368 12.33 41.24 4.25
N GLU A 369 13.10 41.02 5.32
CA GLU A 369 14.51 40.61 5.25
C GLU A 369 14.69 39.08 5.26
N SER A 370 13.60 38.32 5.51
CA SER A 370 13.65 36.85 5.62
C SER A 370 13.35 36.17 4.23
#